data_f16a7828600538330faa4ed414d02dff
#
_entry.id   f16a7828600538330faa4ed414d02dff
#
_cell.length_a   1.000
_cell.length_b   1.000
_cell.length_c   1.000
_cell.angle_alpha   90.00
_cell.angle_beta   90.00
_cell.angle_gamma   90.00
#
_symmetry.space_group_name_H-M   'P 1'
#
loop_
_entity.id
_entity.type
_entity.pdbx_description
1 polymer ?
#
loop_
_entity_poly.entity_id
_entity_poly.type
_entity_poly.pdbx_seq_one_letter_code
_entity_poly.pdbx_strand_id
1 'polypeptide(L)'
;APWGARPSWPAAADPAGPLRPAAALNGVRPDSTPQEPAPRPYATAVIAPATAEALVLAAAEPQAAPLEPAAAMAVPQAGQEGLTLLRRVGVVDPYSLDDYRAHGGYAALRRAFDLGPAGVIREVTDSGLVGRGGAAFPTGRKWQATASQPAHPHYLVCNADESEPGTFKDRVVMEGDPYSLIESMTVAGYAVGASRGFLYLRGEYPRALRLLQNAIDQARARGLLGDDILGQGYAFDIEIRRGAGAYICGEETALFNSIEGYRGEPRSKPPFPVEKGLFGKPTAENNVETLINVLPILTEGGQAFKAIGTGQSTGPKLFCVSGNVERPGIYELPFGATLGELLDLAGPSPTIRAILLGGAAGGFVRPDELDIPLTFEGTRAAGTTLGSGVVLVLDDTVELPRILLRIAEFFRDESCGQCVPCRVGTVRQEEALHRIVDRTGAAAAGDIALLREVGQAMKDASICGLGQTAWNAIESAIDRLGAYK
;
A
#
# COMPACT_ATOMS: atom_id res chain seq x y z
N ALA A 1 -44.63 23.11 17.86
CA ALA A 1 -43.48 23.81 18.40
C ALA A 1 -42.28 23.63 17.46
N PRO A 2 -41.63 24.71 17.00
CA PRO A 2 -40.54 24.61 16.02
C PRO A 2 -39.20 24.28 16.69
N TRP A 3 -38.39 23.44 16.03
CA TRP A 3 -37.09 23.05 16.45
C TRP A 3 -36.10 24.21 16.28
N GLY A 4 -35.39 24.53 17.35
CA GLY A 4 -34.51 25.65 17.48
C GLY A 4 -33.24 25.56 16.62
N ALA A 5 -32.66 26.73 16.38
CA ALA A 5 -31.52 27.05 15.54
C ALA A 5 -30.27 26.21 15.87
N ARG A 6 -29.56 25.81 14.81
CA ARG A 6 -28.22 25.22 14.91
C ARG A 6 -27.21 26.27 15.39
N PRO A 7 -26.26 25.92 16.26
CA PRO A 7 -25.16 26.81 16.58
C PRO A 7 -24.26 26.99 15.37
N SER A 8 -23.95 28.24 15.02
CA SER A 8 -22.98 28.62 14.00
C SER A 8 -21.57 28.35 14.51
N TRP A 9 -20.86 27.42 13.88
CA TRP A 9 -19.43 27.27 14.08
C TRP A 9 -18.70 28.36 13.30
N PRO A 10 -17.64 28.97 13.86
CA PRO A 10 -16.84 29.94 13.13
C PRO A 10 -16.14 29.25 11.94
N ALA A 11 -16.08 29.94 10.81
CA ALA A 11 -15.40 29.51 9.61
C ALA A 11 -13.95 29.15 9.92
N ALA A 12 -13.51 27.98 9.44
CA ALA A 12 -12.14 27.54 9.54
C ALA A 12 -11.21 28.56 8.88
N ALA A 13 -10.18 29.00 9.60
CA ALA A 13 -9.14 29.89 9.08
C ALA A 13 -8.37 29.20 7.94
N ASP A 14 -8.01 29.99 6.94
CA ASP A 14 -7.23 29.58 5.76
C ASP A 14 -5.89 28.92 6.19
N PRO A 15 -5.62 27.66 5.84
CA PRO A 15 -4.38 26.97 6.24
C PRO A 15 -3.13 27.37 5.44
N ALA A 16 -3.22 28.36 4.53
CA ALA A 16 -2.12 28.79 3.66
C ALA A 16 -1.27 29.96 4.22
N GLY A 17 -1.49 30.40 5.47
CA GLY A 17 -0.66 31.40 6.13
C GLY A 17 0.63 30.83 6.72
N PRO A 18 1.74 31.60 6.81
CA PRO A 18 2.96 31.14 7.45
C PRO A 18 2.69 30.82 8.92
N LEU A 19 3.13 29.64 9.38
CA LEU A 19 3.07 29.22 10.77
C LEU A 19 3.80 30.26 11.64
N ARG A 20 3.07 31.04 12.42
CA ARG A 20 3.65 31.85 13.49
C ARG A 20 4.19 30.92 14.56
N PRO A 21 5.40 31.18 15.11
CA PRO A 21 5.87 30.44 16.26
C PRO A 21 4.88 30.61 17.42
N ALA A 22 4.58 29.52 18.11
CA ALA A 22 3.70 29.50 19.26
C ALA A 22 4.19 30.54 20.28
N ALA A 23 3.40 31.57 20.51
CA ALA A 23 3.66 32.55 21.53
C ALA A 23 3.59 31.86 22.91
N ALA A 24 4.65 32.04 23.68
CA ALA A 24 4.75 31.60 25.06
C ALA A 24 3.55 32.10 25.88
N LEU A 25 2.76 31.19 26.40
CA LEU A 25 1.86 31.43 27.50
C LEU A 25 2.55 31.00 28.80
N ASN A 26 2.76 32.02 29.61
CA ASN A 26 2.99 31.98 31.05
C ASN A 26 4.41 31.76 31.59
N GLY A 27 4.90 32.85 32.13
CA GLY A 27 6.03 33.03 32.99
C GLY A 27 6.29 31.93 34.02
N VAL A 28 7.25 31.06 33.68
CA VAL A 28 8.03 30.30 34.65
C VAL A 28 9.48 30.61 34.34
N ARG A 29 10.23 31.01 35.38
CA ARG A 29 11.64 31.40 35.30
C ARG A 29 12.49 30.26 34.75
N PRO A 30 13.53 30.55 33.94
CA PRO A 30 14.43 29.54 33.40
C PRO A 30 15.51 29.21 34.43
N ASP A 31 15.24 28.30 35.35
CA ASP A 31 16.28 27.65 36.16
C ASP A 31 15.69 26.38 36.77
N SER A 32 15.47 25.41 35.98
CA SER A 32 15.45 23.96 36.21
C SER A 32 14.91 23.26 34.97
N THR A 33 15.74 23.06 33.98
CA THR A 33 15.49 22.05 32.99
C THR A 33 15.52 20.69 33.68
N PRO A 34 14.39 19.96 33.80
CA PRO A 34 14.47 18.54 34.06
C PRO A 34 15.23 17.95 32.86
N GLN A 35 16.38 17.33 33.09
CA GLN A 35 16.96 16.44 32.09
C GLN A 35 15.88 15.43 31.77
N GLU A 36 15.31 15.51 30.55
CA GLU A 36 14.53 14.40 30.03
C GLU A 36 15.40 13.14 30.16
N PRO A 37 14.90 12.09 30.82
CA PRO A 37 15.62 10.85 30.86
C PRO A 37 15.84 10.42 29.41
N ALA A 38 17.08 10.11 29.06
CA ALA A 38 17.44 9.60 27.74
C ALA A 38 16.42 8.52 27.34
N PRO A 39 15.84 8.57 26.14
CA PRO A 39 14.85 7.59 25.72
C PRO A 39 15.42 6.20 25.92
N ARG A 40 14.83 5.42 26.80
CA ARG A 40 15.24 4.02 26.97
C ARG A 40 14.96 3.33 25.65
N PRO A 41 15.93 2.63 25.07
CA PRO A 41 15.66 1.85 23.86
C PRO A 41 14.54 0.86 24.19
N TYR A 42 13.43 0.92 23.49
CA TYR A 42 12.27 0.05 23.70
C TYR A 42 12.57 -1.42 23.36
N ALA A 43 13.70 -1.68 22.66
CA ALA A 43 14.22 -3.02 22.41
C ALA A 43 15.74 -2.98 22.42
N THR A 44 16.35 -3.97 23.05
CA THR A 44 17.81 -4.19 23.05
C THR A 44 18.27 -5.03 21.87
N ALA A 45 17.35 -5.78 21.24
CA ALA A 45 17.60 -6.60 20.06
C ALA A 45 16.32 -6.83 19.28
N VAL A 46 16.46 -7.07 17.95
CA VAL A 46 15.38 -7.53 17.08
C VAL A 46 15.79 -8.88 16.52
N ILE A 47 14.92 -9.87 16.67
CA ILE A 47 15.16 -11.25 16.25
C ILE A 47 14.22 -11.61 15.10
N ALA A 48 14.79 -11.93 13.93
CA ALA A 48 14.04 -12.42 12.79
C ALA A 48 14.93 -13.36 11.93
N PRO A 49 14.46 -14.59 11.64
CA PRO A 49 13.25 -15.22 12.16
C PRO A 49 13.33 -15.50 13.67
N ALA A 50 12.21 -15.52 14.37
CA ALA A 50 12.14 -15.81 15.79
C ALA A 50 12.19 -17.33 16.03
N THR A 51 13.37 -17.92 15.90
CA THR A 51 13.60 -19.32 16.27
C THR A 51 13.87 -19.46 17.77
N ALA A 52 13.64 -20.62 18.34
CA ALA A 52 13.94 -20.87 19.75
C ALA A 52 15.42 -20.61 20.08
N GLU A 53 16.33 -21.02 19.20
CA GLU A 53 17.78 -20.77 19.34
C GLU A 53 18.13 -19.29 19.30
N ALA A 54 17.55 -18.52 18.35
CA ALA A 54 17.75 -17.09 18.22
C ALA A 54 17.22 -16.32 19.46
N LEU A 55 16.10 -16.77 20.03
CA LEU A 55 15.54 -16.20 21.26
C LEU A 55 16.42 -16.47 22.48
N VAL A 56 16.95 -17.71 22.61
CA VAL A 56 17.87 -18.08 23.69
C VAL A 56 19.18 -17.28 23.59
N LEU A 57 19.75 -17.17 22.39
CA LEU A 57 20.96 -16.40 22.14
C LEU A 57 20.77 -14.91 22.49
N ALA A 58 19.67 -14.30 22.05
CA ALA A 58 19.38 -12.89 22.35
C ALA A 58 19.11 -12.64 23.84
N ALA A 59 18.57 -13.62 24.56
CA ALA A 59 18.38 -13.52 26.00
C ALA A 59 19.71 -13.66 26.77
N ALA A 60 20.66 -14.48 26.28
CA ALA A 60 21.97 -14.66 26.87
C ALA A 60 22.95 -13.53 26.53
N GLU A 61 22.93 -13.07 25.27
CA GLU A 61 23.83 -12.04 24.74
C GLU A 61 23.06 -10.99 23.91
N PRO A 62 22.31 -10.07 24.54
CA PRO A 62 21.47 -9.11 23.83
C PRO A 62 22.23 -8.21 22.84
N GLN A 63 23.51 -7.98 23.08
CA GLN A 63 24.38 -7.13 22.25
C GLN A 63 24.91 -7.87 20.98
N ALA A 64 24.86 -9.20 20.98
CA ALA A 64 25.27 -10.02 19.83
C ALA A 64 24.14 -10.21 18.81
N ALA A 65 22.88 -9.95 19.18
CA ALA A 65 21.76 -10.03 18.28
C ALA A 65 21.71 -8.79 17.38
N PRO A 66 21.49 -8.94 16.07
CA PRO A 66 21.36 -7.78 15.18
C PRO A 66 20.17 -6.92 15.60
N LEU A 67 20.40 -5.61 15.76
CA LEU A 67 19.36 -4.65 16.16
C LEU A 67 18.24 -4.52 15.15
N GLU A 68 18.50 -4.84 13.89
CA GLU A 68 17.50 -4.84 12.80
C GLU A 68 17.72 -6.04 11.89
N PRO A 69 16.66 -6.77 11.51
CA PRO A 69 16.77 -7.82 10.50
C PRO A 69 17.16 -7.19 9.16
N ALA A 70 18.06 -7.83 8.43
CA ALA A 70 18.38 -7.42 7.08
C ALA A 70 17.11 -7.41 6.21
N ALA A 71 16.89 -6.35 5.43
CA ALA A 71 15.74 -6.25 4.51
C ALA A 71 15.70 -7.42 3.49
N ALA A 72 16.88 -7.96 3.17
CA ALA A 72 17.06 -9.09 2.27
C ALA A 72 16.32 -10.38 2.69
N MET A 73 15.96 -10.54 3.95
CA MET A 73 15.25 -11.74 4.42
C MET A 73 13.83 -11.88 3.84
N ALA A 74 13.21 -10.78 3.39
CA ALA A 74 11.89 -10.78 2.77
C ALA A 74 11.93 -10.77 1.23
N VAL A 75 13.12 -10.87 0.61
CA VAL A 75 13.32 -10.80 -0.85
C VAL A 75 14.20 -11.97 -1.30
N PRO A 76 13.60 -13.14 -1.61
CA PRO A 76 14.34 -14.30 -2.04
C PRO A 76 15.19 -14.10 -3.31
N GLN A 77 14.82 -13.10 -4.12
CA GLN A 77 15.54 -12.73 -5.34
C GLN A 77 16.62 -11.65 -5.12
N ALA A 78 16.88 -11.22 -3.89
CA ALA A 78 17.84 -10.13 -3.63
C ALA A 78 19.21 -10.41 -4.27
N GLY A 79 19.75 -9.42 -4.99
CA GLY A 79 21.03 -9.52 -5.70
C GLY A 79 20.99 -10.32 -7.02
N GLN A 80 19.85 -10.81 -7.46
CA GLN A 80 19.72 -11.46 -8.76
C GLN A 80 19.75 -10.41 -9.88
N GLU A 81 20.34 -10.81 -11.02
CA GLU A 81 20.30 -10.00 -12.24
C GLU A 81 18.88 -9.95 -12.82
N GLY A 82 18.56 -8.86 -13.52
CA GLY A 82 17.28 -8.68 -14.20
C GLY A 82 16.17 -8.06 -13.37
N LEU A 83 16.38 -7.83 -12.08
CA LEU A 83 15.43 -7.10 -11.25
C LEU A 83 15.40 -5.61 -11.63
N THR A 84 14.21 -5.03 -11.70
CA THR A 84 13.98 -3.61 -12.02
C THR A 84 13.66 -2.81 -10.75
N LEU A 85 12.62 -3.20 -10.04
CA LEU A 85 12.13 -2.50 -8.84
C LEU A 85 12.92 -2.88 -7.59
N LEU A 86 13.31 -4.14 -7.48
CA LEU A 86 14.04 -4.68 -6.33
C LEU A 86 15.56 -4.69 -6.51
N ARG A 87 16.08 -4.18 -7.63
CA ARG A 87 17.52 -4.23 -7.98
C ARG A 87 18.46 -3.68 -6.92
N ARG A 88 18.00 -2.72 -6.10
CA ARG A 88 18.80 -2.10 -5.04
C ARG A 88 18.50 -2.64 -3.64
N VAL A 89 17.39 -3.35 -3.47
CA VAL A 89 17.00 -3.91 -2.17
C VAL A 89 17.99 -4.98 -1.74
N GLY A 90 18.63 -4.80 -0.58
CA GLY A 90 19.69 -5.69 -0.09
C GLY A 90 21.06 -5.49 -0.75
N VAL A 91 21.20 -4.53 -1.67
CA VAL A 91 22.45 -4.17 -2.35
C VAL A 91 22.95 -2.82 -1.86
N VAL A 92 22.06 -1.83 -1.74
CA VAL A 92 22.37 -0.45 -1.31
C VAL A 92 22.13 -0.29 0.18
N ASP A 93 22.95 0.54 0.85
CA ASP A 93 22.67 0.97 2.21
C ASP A 93 21.44 1.92 2.22
N PRO A 94 20.30 1.53 2.83
CA PRO A 94 19.10 2.35 2.85
C PRO A 94 19.24 3.65 3.65
N TYR A 95 20.33 3.83 4.41
CA TYR A 95 20.65 5.08 5.11
C TYR A 95 21.51 6.03 4.28
N SER A 96 22.09 5.59 3.13
CA SER A 96 23.07 6.34 2.37
C SER A 96 22.53 6.88 1.05
N LEU A 97 22.32 8.20 0.97
CA LEU A 97 22.01 8.88 -0.28
C LEU A 97 23.13 8.75 -1.32
N ASP A 98 24.38 8.76 -0.88
CA ASP A 98 25.53 8.67 -1.80
C ASP A 98 25.62 7.27 -2.41
N ASP A 99 25.33 6.22 -1.66
CA ASP A 99 25.26 4.85 -2.15
C ASP A 99 24.09 4.67 -3.15
N TYR A 100 22.90 5.20 -2.84
CA TYR A 100 21.78 5.24 -3.78
C TYR A 100 22.16 5.92 -5.10
N ARG A 101 22.85 7.07 -5.04
CA ARG A 101 23.33 7.80 -6.24
C ARG A 101 24.38 7.04 -7.03
N ALA A 102 25.30 6.34 -6.35
CA ALA A 102 26.30 5.48 -6.99
C ALA A 102 25.64 4.34 -7.79
N HIS A 103 24.45 3.90 -7.37
CA HIS A 103 23.64 2.90 -8.07
C HIS A 103 22.55 3.49 -8.99
N GLY A 104 22.81 4.67 -9.57
CA GLY A 104 21.98 5.30 -10.59
C GLY A 104 20.83 6.15 -10.07
N GLY A 105 20.77 6.41 -8.76
CA GLY A 105 19.75 7.26 -8.15
C GLY A 105 19.77 8.70 -8.68
N TYR A 106 18.60 9.31 -8.72
CA TYR A 106 18.33 10.66 -9.24
C TYR A 106 18.61 10.87 -10.74
N ALA A 107 18.81 9.79 -11.51
CA ALA A 107 18.87 9.86 -12.96
C ALA A 107 17.48 10.15 -13.56
N ALA A 108 16.44 9.54 -13.01
CA ALA A 108 15.06 9.76 -13.45
C ALA A 108 14.59 11.20 -13.20
N LEU A 109 14.95 11.80 -12.06
CA LEU A 109 14.61 13.20 -11.75
C LEU A 109 15.29 14.16 -12.75
N ARG A 110 16.58 13.97 -13.09
CA ARG A 110 17.24 14.79 -14.10
C ARG A 110 16.54 14.64 -15.45
N ARG A 111 16.24 13.40 -15.84
CA ARG A 111 15.51 13.14 -17.08
C ARG A 111 14.12 13.79 -17.09
N ALA A 112 13.45 13.84 -15.94
CA ALA A 112 12.15 14.51 -15.80
C ALA A 112 12.27 16.02 -16.09
N PHE A 113 13.32 16.69 -15.60
CA PHE A 113 13.56 18.09 -15.90
C PHE A 113 13.85 18.33 -17.39
N ASP A 114 14.61 17.45 -18.04
CA ASP A 114 14.87 17.54 -19.49
C ASP A 114 13.58 17.43 -20.31
N LEU A 115 12.65 16.57 -19.88
CA LEU A 115 11.36 16.31 -20.57
C LEU A 115 10.31 17.39 -20.33
N GLY A 116 10.39 18.07 -19.19
CA GLY A 116 9.34 18.93 -18.69
C GLY A 116 8.09 18.15 -18.19
N PRO A 117 7.19 18.81 -17.43
CA PRO A 117 6.03 18.15 -16.83
C PRO A 117 5.14 17.38 -17.82
N ALA A 118 4.83 18.01 -18.96
CA ALA A 118 4.02 17.37 -20.00
C ALA A 118 4.71 16.17 -20.66
N GLY A 119 6.06 16.23 -20.80
CA GLY A 119 6.85 15.12 -21.31
C GLY A 119 6.84 13.93 -20.35
N VAL A 120 6.98 14.17 -19.05
CA VAL A 120 6.89 13.12 -18.01
C VAL A 120 5.52 12.43 -18.05
N ILE A 121 4.43 13.21 -18.08
CA ILE A 121 3.07 12.66 -18.17
C ILE A 121 2.90 11.80 -19.44
N ARG A 122 3.46 12.24 -20.56
CA ARG A 122 3.41 11.49 -21.82
C ARG A 122 4.16 10.16 -21.71
N GLU A 123 5.41 10.15 -21.20
CA GLU A 123 6.16 8.91 -21.00
C GLU A 123 5.42 7.90 -20.11
N VAL A 124 4.85 8.38 -18.99
CA VAL A 124 4.03 7.55 -18.08
C VAL A 124 2.74 7.07 -18.75
N THR A 125 2.13 7.87 -19.63
CA THR A 125 0.93 7.45 -20.39
C THR A 125 1.29 6.40 -21.43
N ASP A 126 2.36 6.62 -22.19
CA ASP A 126 2.79 5.74 -23.26
C ASP A 126 3.30 4.39 -22.75
N SER A 127 3.85 4.36 -21.51
CA SER A 127 4.25 3.13 -20.82
C SER A 127 3.08 2.20 -20.50
N GLY A 128 1.85 2.71 -20.47
CA GLY A 128 0.68 1.94 -20.07
C GLY A 128 0.61 1.64 -18.57
N LEU A 129 1.42 2.31 -17.73
CA LEU A 129 1.43 2.08 -16.28
C LEU A 129 0.05 2.28 -15.67
N VAL A 130 -0.45 1.23 -15.01
CA VAL A 130 -1.65 1.27 -14.17
C VAL A 130 -1.30 1.12 -12.69
N GLY A 131 -2.20 1.58 -11.82
CA GLY A 131 -2.02 1.54 -10.37
C GLY A 131 -1.73 0.14 -9.83
N ARG A 132 -0.78 0.03 -8.90
CA ARG A 132 -0.31 -1.21 -8.26
C ARG A 132 -0.95 -1.47 -6.88
N GLY A 133 -1.79 -0.56 -6.40
CA GLY A 133 -2.50 -0.69 -5.12
C GLY A 133 -3.79 -1.52 -5.17
N GLY A 134 -4.14 -2.11 -6.34
CA GLY A 134 -5.32 -2.98 -6.52
C GLY A 134 -6.38 -2.46 -7.49
N ALA A 135 -6.59 -1.14 -7.60
CA ALA A 135 -7.62 -0.55 -8.47
C ALA A 135 -7.25 -0.48 -9.96
N ALA A 136 -5.97 -0.64 -10.31
CA ALA A 136 -5.46 -0.66 -11.69
C ALA A 136 -5.86 0.57 -12.56
N PHE A 137 -6.04 1.75 -11.97
CA PHE A 137 -6.37 2.96 -12.72
C PHE A 137 -5.14 3.47 -13.50
N PRO A 138 -5.29 3.93 -14.77
CA PRO A 138 -4.19 4.44 -15.60
C PRO A 138 -3.51 5.65 -14.96
N THR A 139 -2.22 5.53 -14.62
CA THR A 139 -1.46 6.53 -13.86
C THR A 139 -1.30 7.84 -14.63
N GLY A 140 -0.93 7.77 -15.92
CA GLY A 140 -0.79 8.95 -16.76
C GLY A 140 -2.08 9.75 -16.91
N ARG A 141 -3.24 9.08 -17.01
CA ARG A 141 -4.55 9.75 -17.03
C ARG A 141 -4.86 10.48 -15.72
N LYS A 142 -4.55 9.88 -14.58
CA LYS A 142 -4.71 10.49 -13.26
C LYS A 142 -3.84 11.75 -13.16
N TRP A 143 -2.58 11.69 -13.56
CA TRP A 143 -1.66 12.82 -13.53
C TRP A 143 -2.09 13.95 -14.48
N GLN A 144 -2.47 13.60 -15.70
CA GLN A 144 -2.99 14.57 -16.67
C GLN A 144 -4.24 15.29 -16.13
N ALA A 145 -5.17 14.54 -15.54
CA ALA A 145 -6.39 15.12 -14.98
C ALA A 145 -6.10 16.08 -13.83
N THR A 146 -5.13 15.76 -12.94
CA THR A 146 -4.70 16.65 -11.86
C THR A 146 -3.98 17.89 -12.40
N ALA A 147 -3.00 17.71 -13.30
CA ALA A 147 -2.21 18.80 -13.87
C ALA A 147 -3.05 19.81 -14.64
N SER A 148 -4.19 19.38 -15.20
CA SER A 148 -5.10 20.24 -15.98
C SER A 148 -6.06 21.06 -15.12
N GLN A 149 -6.09 20.87 -13.80
CA GLN A 149 -7.01 21.62 -12.94
C GLN A 149 -6.54 23.05 -12.75
N PRO A 150 -7.44 24.04 -12.87
CA PRO A 150 -7.09 25.45 -12.69
C PRO A 150 -6.91 25.85 -11.22
N ALA A 151 -7.45 25.08 -10.30
CA ALA A 151 -7.39 25.37 -8.86
C ALA A 151 -6.03 24.98 -8.28
N HIS A 152 -5.37 25.88 -7.57
CA HIS A 152 -4.09 25.66 -6.89
C HIS A 152 -4.21 25.77 -5.37
N PRO A 153 -3.23 25.25 -4.59
CA PRO A 153 -2.13 24.38 -5.03
C PRO A 153 -2.61 23.00 -5.46
N HIS A 154 -1.80 22.26 -6.23
CA HIS A 154 -1.96 20.83 -6.42
C HIS A 154 -1.19 20.08 -5.34
N TYR A 155 -1.69 18.91 -4.95
CA TYR A 155 -1.02 18.01 -4.01
C TYR A 155 -0.69 16.66 -4.64
N LEU A 156 0.42 16.08 -4.19
CA LEU A 156 0.75 14.67 -4.42
C LEU A 156 0.57 13.90 -3.12
N VAL A 157 -0.08 12.75 -3.19
CA VAL A 157 -0.18 11.82 -2.04
C VAL A 157 0.40 10.47 -2.42
N CYS A 158 1.36 10.02 -1.64
CA CYS A 158 1.81 8.63 -1.66
C CYS A 158 1.01 7.84 -0.64
N ASN A 159 0.22 6.89 -1.12
CA ASN A 159 -0.51 5.94 -0.29
C ASN A 159 0.42 4.79 0.11
N ALA A 160 0.94 4.85 1.32
CA ALA A 160 1.75 3.83 1.95
C ALA A 160 1.01 3.16 3.13
N ASP A 161 -0.34 3.19 3.10
CA ASP A 161 -1.21 2.44 4.01
C ASP A 161 -1.39 1.01 3.50
N GLU A 162 -0.34 0.22 3.62
CA GLU A 162 -0.30 -1.18 3.20
C GLU A 162 -0.91 -2.08 4.28
N SER A 163 -2.24 -2.17 4.29
CA SER A 163 -2.99 -2.81 5.37
C SER A 163 -3.80 -4.05 4.93
N GLU A 164 -3.80 -4.40 3.64
CA GLU A 164 -4.42 -5.63 3.14
C GLU A 164 -3.69 -6.86 3.71
N PRO A 165 -4.39 -7.82 4.36
CA PRO A 165 -3.76 -9.02 4.89
C PRO A 165 -3.00 -9.81 3.82
N GLY A 166 -1.72 -10.08 4.11
CA GLY A 166 -0.80 -10.76 3.20
C GLY A 166 -0.01 -9.83 2.27
N THR A 167 -0.24 -8.50 2.31
CA THR A 167 0.52 -7.51 1.53
C THR A 167 1.66 -6.93 2.35
N PHE A 168 2.89 -6.94 1.81
CA PHE A 168 4.09 -6.37 2.43
C PHE A 168 5.16 -5.93 1.41
N LYS A 169 4.77 -5.72 0.16
CA LYS A 169 5.65 -5.30 -0.94
C LYS A 169 6.16 -3.87 -0.80
N ASP A 170 5.25 -2.96 -0.38
CA ASP A 170 5.57 -1.55 -0.21
C ASP A 170 6.52 -1.34 0.98
N ARG A 171 6.33 -2.11 2.06
CA ARG A 171 7.24 -2.15 3.19
C ARG A 171 8.67 -2.49 2.78
N VAL A 172 8.85 -3.54 1.95
CA VAL A 172 10.17 -3.97 1.48
C VAL A 172 10.87 -2.86 0.70
N VAL A 173 10.15 -2.14 -0.16
CA VAL A 173 10.69 -0.99 -0.90
C VAL A 173 11.05 0.14 0.05
N MET A 174 10.15 0.53 0.94
CA MET A 174 10.36 1.63 1.87
C MET A 174 11.52 1.36 2.86
N GLU A 175 11.76 0.10 3.20
CA GLU A 175 12.84 -0.30 4.11
C GLU A 175 14.14 -0.64 3.38
N GLY A 176 14.11 -1.06 2.13
CA GLY A 176 15.27 -1.51 1.36
C GLY A 176 15.82 -0.49 0.35
N ASP A 177 14.94 0.39 -0.18
CA ASP A 177 15.31 1.44 -1.15
C ASP A 177 14.46 2.71 -0.96
N PRO A 178 14.50 3.35 0.23
CA PRO A 178 13.64 4.51 0.55
C PRO A 178 13.85 5.69 -0.39
N TYR A 179 15.06 5.89 -0.90
CA TYR A 179 15.37 7.01 -1.81
C TYR A 179 14.66 6.89 -3.15
N SER A 180 14.40 5.67 -3.64
CA SER A 180 13.63 5.47 -4.87
C SER A 180 12.21 6.03 -4.73
N LEU A 181 11.60 5.89 -3.57
CA LEU A 181 10.29 6.47 -3.31
C LEU A 181 10.35 8.00 -3.24
N ILE A 182 11.36 8.57 -2.58
CA ILE A 182 11.53 10.02 -2.50
C ILE A 182 11.78 10.62 -3.88
N GLU A 183 12.66 10.03 -4.70
CA GLU A 183 12.89 10.46 -6.08
C GLU A 183 11.61 10.37 -6.91
N SER A 184 10.89 9.26 -6.85
CA SER A 184 9.66 9.06 -7.63
C SER A 184 8.53 10.01 -7.22
N MET A 185 8.40 10.31 -5.93
CA MET A 185 7.46 11.35 -5.46
C MET A 185 7.84 12.73 -5.98
N THR A 186 9.12 13.07 -6.02
CA THR A 186 9.60 14.35 -6.57
C THR A 186 9.29 14.47 -8.06
N VAL A 187 9.53 13.41 -8.82
CA VAL A 187 9.17 13.32 -10.25
C VAL A 187 7.67 13.46 -10.47
N ALA A 188 6.85 12.75 -9.69
CA ALA A 188 5.40 12.81 -9.78
C ALA A 188 4.86 14.19 -9.41
N GLY A 189 5.41 14.80 -8.34
CA GLY A 189 5.10 16.16 -7.93
C GLY A 189 5.37 17.16 -9.03
N TYR A 190 6.54 17.08 -9.67
CA TYR A 190 6.91 17.91 -10.82
C TYR A 190 5.92 17.75 -11.98
N ALA A 191 5.58 16.52 -12.32
CA ALA A 191 4.67 16.23 -13.43
C ALA A 191 3.27 16.82 -13.23
N VAL A 192 2.72 16.76 -12.02
CA VAL A 192 1.37 17.24 -11.71
C VAL A 192 1.32 18.70 -11.26
N GLY A 193 2.48 19.38 -11.15
CA GLY A 193 2.58 20.76 -10.69
C GLY A 193 2.29 20.93 -9.19
N ALA A 194 2.58 19.91 -8.39
CA ALA A 194 2.46 19.98 -6.94
C ALA A 194 3.71 20.62 -6.32
N SER A 195 3.52 21.43 -5.29
CA SER A 195 4.61 22.00 -4.47
C SER A 195 4.80 21.24 -3.15
N ARG A 196 3.87 20.35 -2.79
CA ARG A 196 3.93 19.55 -1.58
C ARG A 196 3.43 18.14 -1.83
N GLY A 197 4.19 17.16 -1.31
CA GLY A 197 3.84 15.76 -1.25
C GLY A 197 3.54 15.31 0.17
N PHE A 198 2.52 14.46 0.33
CA PHE A 198 2.23 13.80 1.60
C PHE A 198 2.47 12.30 1.44
N LEU A 199 3.32 11.75 2.29
CA LEU A 199 3.55 10.31 2.36
C LEU A 199 2.75 9.78 3.55
N TYR A 200 1.59 9.17 3.26
CA TYR A 200 0.74 8.59 4.29
C TYR A 200 1.21 7.18 4.61
N LEU A 201 1.90 7.06 5.73
CA LEU A 201 2.56 5.83 6.16
C LEU A 201 1.73 5.10 7.22
N ARG A 202 1.48 3.83 7.02
CA ARG A 202 0.91 2.92 8.00
C ARG A 202 1.64 2.99 9.35
N GLY A 203 0.88 3.08 10.46
CA GLY A 203 1.42 3.26 11.81
C GLY A 203 2.31 2.13 12.31
N GLU A 204 2.12 0.90 11.80
CA GLU A 204 2.83 -0.31 12.20
C GLU A 204 4.18 -0.51 11.51
N TYR A 205 4.64 0.46 10.68
CA TYR A 205 5.94 0.41 10.00
C TYR A 205 6.97 1.40 10.59
N PRO A 206 7.38 1.24 11.87
CA PRO A 206 8.28 2.20 12.52
C PRO A 206 9.69 2.24 11.89
N ARG A 207 10.16 1.13 11.31
CA ARG A 207 11.44 1.09 10.60
C ARG A 207 11.36 1.89 9.30
N ALA A 208 10.32 1.69 8.50
CA ALA A 208 10.09 2.47 7.29
C ALA A 208 10.01 3.97 7.62
N LEU A 209 9.33 4.36 8.70
CA LEU A 209 9.26 5.74 9.16
C LEU A 209 10.64 6.36 9.37
N ARG A 210 11.55 5.67 10.08
CA ARG A 210 12.91 6.16 10.34
C ARG A 210 13.73 6.30 9.05
N LEU A 211 13.66 5.31 8.16
CA LEU A 211 14.40 5.30 6.90
C LEU A 211 13.89 6.37 5.93
N LEU A 212 12.58 6.52 5.80
CA LEU A 212 11.98 7.55 4.96
C LEU A 212 12.27 8.96 5.49
N GLN A 213 12.20 9.17 6.82
CA GLN A 213 12.55 10.46 7.41
C GLN A 213 14.02 10.81 7.15
N ASN A 214 14.94 9.83 7.36
CA ASN A 214 16.35 10.02 7.01
C ASN A 214 16.54 10.35 5.51
N ALA A 215 15.84 9.65 4.62
CA ALA A 215 15.94 9.90 3.19
C ALA A 215 15.46 11.30 2.80
N ILE A 216 14.35 11.76 3.39
CA ILE A 216 13.84 13.13 3.19
C ILE A 216 14.83 14.17 3.70
N ASP A 217 15.37 13.99 4.90
CA ASP A 217 16.30 14.95 5.50
C ASP A 217 17.61 15.05 4.72
N GLN A 218 18.15 13.92 4.23
CA GLN A 218 19.32 13.93 3.36
C GLN A 218 19.02 14.55 1.99
N ALA A 219 17.84 14.29 1.42
CA ALA A 219 17.43 14.90 0.16
C ALA A 219 17.32 16.43 0.28
N ARG A 220 16.75 16.94 1.39
CA ARG A 220 16.72 18.38 1.69
C ARG A 220 18.14 18.95 1.82
N ALA A 221 19.00 18.31 2.58
CA ALA A 221 20.38 18.77 2.81
C ALA A 221 21.20 18.85 1.51
N ARG A 222 20.82 18.11 0.47
CA ARG A 222 21.50 18.08 -0.84
C ARG A 222 20.76 18.83 -1.95
N GLY A 223 19.71 19.63 -1.64
CA GLY A 223 18.93 20.38 -2.62
C GLY A 223 18.13 19.51 -3.61
N LEU A 224 17.77 18.30 -3.17
CA LEU A 224 16.94 17.35 -3.92
C LEU A 224 15.46 17.43 -3.49
N LEU A 225 15.19 18.19 -2.44
CA LEU A 225 13.90 18.68 -1.95
C LEU A 225 14.08 20.10 -1.43
N GLY A 226 13.03 20.91 -1.41
CA GLY A 226 13.01 22.30 -0.93
C GLY A 226 12.59 23.30 -2.00
N ASP A 227 13.07 24.55 -1.88
CA ASP A 227 12.57 25.69 -2.64
C ASP A 227 13.06 25.75 -4.10
N ASP A 228 14.19 25.14 -4.41
CA ASP A 228 14.77 25.13 -5.76
C ASP A 228 15.56 23.84 -6.00
N ILE A 229 14.87 22.81 -6.45
CA ILE A 229 15.45 21.48 -6.64
C ILE A 229 16.44 21.51 -7.82
N LEU A 230 17.72 21.22 -7.52
CA LEU A 230 18.80 21.19 -8.50
C LEU A 230 18.97 22.48 -9.33
N GLY A 231 18.50 23.63 -8.84
CA GLY A 231 18.54 24.91 -9.55
C GLY A 231 17.58 24.99 -10.74
N GLN A 232 16.49 24.24 -10.73
CA GLN A 232 15.55 24.15 -11.86
C GLN A 232 14.30 25.04 -11.68
N GLY A 233 14.26 25.89 -10.65
CA GLY A 233 13.10 26.75 -10.37
C GLY A 233 11.86 25.98 -9.94
N TYR A 234 12.01 24.75 -9.46
CA TYR A 234 10.94 23.92 -8.95
C TYR A 234 11.08 23.72 -7.44
N ALA A 235 10.01 24.06 -6.72
CA ALA A 235 9.90 23.86 -5.28
C ALA A 235 9.02 22.64 -4.99
N PHE A 236 9.52 21.72 -4.19
CA PHE A 236 8.75 20.58 -3.71
C PHE A 236 9.32 20.05 -2.42
N ASP A 237 8.44 19.73 -1.47
CA ASP A 237 8.84 19.09 -0.22
C ASP A 237 7.87 17.97 0.15
N ILE A 238 8.34 17.02 0.95
CA ILE A 238 7.60 15.83 1.36
C ILE A 238 7.40 15.84 2.86
N GLU A 239 6.15 15.64 3.28
CA GLU A 239 5.76 15.49 4.68
C GLU A 239 5.23 14.07 4.93
N ILE A 240 5.77 13.37 5.95
CA ILE A 240 5.24 12.08 6.36
C ILE A 240 4.03 12.30 7.28
N ARG A 241 2.92 11.66 6.94
CA ARG A 241 1.72 11.55 7.77
C ARG A 241 1.55 10.12 8.22
N ARG A 242 1.64 9.90 9.53
CA ARG A 242 1.53 8.59 10.11
C ARG A 242 0.06 8.24 10.37
N GLY A 243 -0.41 7.13 9.79
CA GLY A 243 -1.71 6.53 10.09
C GLY A 243 -1.76 5.88 11.47
N ALA A 244 -2.96 5.51 11.90
CA ALA A 244 -3.22 4.84 13.17
C ALA A 244 -3.57 3.35 13.04
N GLY A 245 -3.28 2.74 11.89
CA GLY A 245 -3.44 1.29 11.66
C GLY A 245 -4.84 0.89 11.16
N ALA A 246 -5.62 1.79 10.59
CA ALA A 246 -6.93 1.46 10.04
C ALA A 246 -6.87 1.17 8.54
N TYR A 247 -7.22 -0.06 8.13
CA TYR A 247 -7.27 -0.50 6.72
C TYR A 247 -8.10 0.43 5.83
N ILE A 248 -9.23 0.93 6.35
CA ILE A 248 -10.08 1.85 5.58
C ILE A 248 -9.34 3.11 5.13
N CYS A 249 -8.31 3.56 5.84
CA CYS A 249 -7.50 4.71 5.47
C CYS A 249 -6.61 4.47 4.24
N GLY A 250 -6.55 3.25 3.70
CA GLY A 250 -6.04 2.93 2.37
C GLY A 250 -6.97 3.35 1.23
N GLU A 251 -8.26 3.60 1.50
CA GLU A 251 -9.15 4.23 0.51
C GLU A 251 -8.79 5.72 0.36
N GLU A 252 -8.63 6.18 -0.90
CA GLU A 252 -8.04 7.49 -1.22
C GLU A 252 -8.69 8.68 -0.47
N THR A 253 -10.01 8.68 -0.32
CA THR A 253 -10.72 9.79 0.34
C THR A 253 -10.80 9.65 1.86
N ALA A 254 -10.80 8.43 2.38
CA ALA A 254 -10.65 8.17 3.81
C ALA A 254 -9.24 8.55 4.30
N LEU A 255 -8.23 8.31 3.47
CA LEU A 255 -6.85 8.77 3.69
C LEU A 255 -6.79 10.30 3.80
N PHE A 256 -7.47 11.03 2.89
CA PHE A 256 -7.54 12.49 2.98
C PHE A 256 -8.21 12.97 4.26
N ASN A 257 -9.32 12.35 4.66
CA ASN A 257 -9.98 12.67 5.93
C ASN A 257 -9.03 12.46 7.12
N SER A 258 -8.24 11.38 7.10
CA SER A 258 -7.26 11.10 8.15
C SER A 258 -6.16 12.17 8.20
N ILE A 259 -5.60 12.60 7.06
CA ILE A 259 -4.60 13.69 7.01
C ILE A 259 -5.20 15.01 7.51
N GLU A 260 -6.45 15.29 7.17
CA GLU A 260 -7.17 16.51 7.55
C GLU A 260 -7.63 16.51 9.02
N GLY A 261 -7.44 15.40 9.76
CA GLY A 261 -7.83 15.28 11.17
C GLY A 261 -9.29 14.91 11.39
N TYR A 262 -9.96 14.42 10.36
CA TYR A 262 -11.31 13.89 10.44
C TYR A 262 -11.31 12.37 10.64
N ARG A 263 -12.49 11.81 10.88
CA ARG A 263 -12.68 10.36 10.91
C ARG A 263 -12.30 9.76 9.55
N GLY A 264 -11.53 8.66 9.56
CA GLY A 264 -11.15 7.91 8.38
C GLY A 264 -12.34 7.18 7.77
N GLU A 265 -13.10 7.88 6.96
CA GLU A 265 -14.26 7.36 6.24
C GLU A 265 -14.31 7.92 4.81
N PRO A 266 -14.78 7.14 3.83
CA PRO A 266 -14.82 7.56 2.43
C PRO A 266 -15.73 8.76 2.19
N ARG A 267 -15.35 9.62 1.23
CA ARG A 267 -16.20 10.69 0.70
C ARG A 267 -17.02 10.19 -0.48
N SER A 268 -18.17 10.78 -0.70
CA SER A 268 -18.95 10.53 -1.93
C SER A 268 -18.23 11.08 -3.15
N LYS A 269 -18.25 10.33 -4.24
CA LYS A 269 -17.71 10.72 -5.55
C LYS A 269 -18.86 10.81 -6.57
N PRO A 270 -18.93 11.78 -7.46
CA PRO A 270 -18.07 12.95 -7.62
C PRO A 270 -18.25 14.01 -6.49
N PRO A 271 -17.32 14.99 -6.32
CA PRO A 271 -16.12 15.21 -7.14
C PRO A 271 -15.04 14.16 -6.89
N PHE A 272 -14.20 13.91 -7.92
CA PHE A 272 -13.07 12.99 -7.80
C PHE A 272 -11.84 13.69 -7.18
N PRO A 273 -10.90 12.94 -6.56
CA PRO A 273 -9.68 13.49 -5.96
C PRO A 273 -8.87 14.41 -6.86
N VAL A 274 -8.80 14.10 -8.15
CA VAL A 274 -8.10 14.92 -9.15
C VAL A 274 -8.70 16.32 -9.32
N GLU A 275 -9.97 16.48 -8.94
CA GLU A 275 -10.70 17.76 -9.00
C GLU A 275 -10.75 18.42 -7.61
N LYS A 276 -11.07 17.63 -6.56
CA LYS A 276 -11.26 18.11 -5.19
C LYS A 276 -10.89 17.00 -4.19
N GLY A 277 -9.59 16.85 -3.94
CA GLY A 277 -9.01 15.87 -3.01
C GLY A 277 -8.62 16.44 -1.67
N LEU A 278 -7.35 16.31 -1.30
CA LEU A 278 -6.79 16.74 -0.02
C LEU A 278 -6.92 18.26 0.16
N PHE A 279 -7.41 18.67 1.33
CA PHE A 279 -7.72 20.07 1.66
C PHE A 279 -8.62 20.76 0.63
N GLY A 280 -9.47 20.01 -0.06
CA GLY A 280 -10.35 20.50 -1.10
C GLY A 280 -9.65 20.95 -2.38
N LYS A 281 -8.42 20.53 -2.64
CA LYS A 281 -7.59 20.89 -3.78
C LYS A 281 -7.33 19.69 -4.71
N PRO A 282 -7.00 19.94 -5.99
CA PRO A 282 -6.65 18.87 -6.92
C PRO A 282 -5.51 18.02 -6.37
N THR A 283 -5.70 16.71 -6.35
CA THR A 283 -4.74 15.79 -5.73
C THR A 283 -4.53 14.56 -6.60
N ALA A 284 -3.26 14.27 -6.92
CA ALA A 284 -2.85 12.98 -7.46
C ALA A 284 -2.45 12.07 -6.31
N GLU A 285 -3.11 10.91 -6.18
CA GLU A 285 -2.76 9.90 -5.19
C GLU A 285 -2.29 8.64 -5.88
N ASN A 286 -1.18 8.07 -5.45
CA ASN A 286 -0.60 6.85 -5.97
C ASN A 286 -0.02 5.97 -4.86
N ASN A 287 -0.13 4.64 -5.04
CA ASN A 287 0.54 3.66 -4.18
C ASN A 287 2.07 3.68 -4.38
N VAL A 288 2.82 3.21 -3.38
CA VAL A 288 4.30 3.14 -3.38
C VAL A 288 4.85 2.43 -4.62
N GLU A 289 4.39 1.19 -4.89
CA GLU A 289 4.84 0.41 -6.05
C GLU A 289 4.52 1.13 -7.38
N THR A 290 3.39 1.82 -7.47
CA THR A 290 3.06 2.63 -8.65
C THR A 290 4.09 3.73 -8.88
N LEU A 291 4.47 4.45 -7.82
CA LEU A 291 5.42 5.56 -7.91
C LEU A 291 6.81 5.08 -8.33
N ILE A 292 7.35 4.03 -7.72
CA ILE A 292 8.71 3.57 -8.05
C ILE A 292 8.82 3.02 -9.48
N ASN A 293 7.74 2.54 -10.09
CA ASN A 293 7.70 2.16 -11.50
C ASN A 293 7.95 3.34 -12.46
N VAL A 294 7.78 4.57 -12.00
CA VAL A 294 8.06 5.77 -12.81
C VAL A 294 9.55 5.94 -13.10
N LEU A 295 10.42 5.48 -12.20
CA LEU A 295 11.87 5.62 -12.36
C LEU A 295 12.38 4.86 -13.60
N PRO A 296 12.15 3.54 -13.77
CA PRO A 296 12.56 2.85 -15.00
C PRO A 296 11.84 3.38 -16.25
N ILE A 297 10.60 3.84 -16.16
CA ILE A 297 9.90 4.47 -17.29
C ILE A 297 10.69 5.68 -17.81
N LEU A 298 11.21 6.52 -16.92
CA LEU A 298 11.96 7.72 -17.35
C LEU A 298 13.39 7.42 -17.75
N THR A 299 14.06 6.43 -17.14
CA THR A 299 15.44 6.11 -17.46
C THR A 299 15.59 5.25 -18.71
N GLU A 300 14.64 4.37 -18.98
CA GLU A 300 14.67 3.40 -20.07
C GLU A 300 13.72 3.77 -21.23
N GLY A 301 12.70 4.61 -20.93
CA GLY A 301 11.66 5.05 -21.86
C GLY A 301 10.35 4.27 -21.70
N GLY A 302 9.22 4.97 -21.91
CA GLY A 302 7.89 4.40 -21.77
C GLY A 302 7.63 3.21 -22.70
N GLN A 303 8.18 3.20 -23.91
CA GLN A 303 8.02 2.09 -24.85
C GLN A 303 8.80 0.84 -24.42
N ALA A 304 10.01 0.99 -23.86
CA ALA A 304 10.78 -0.12 -23.31
C ALA A 304 10.04 -0.77 -22.14
N PHE A 305 9.49 0.04 -21.23
CA PHE A 305 8.66 -0.44 -20.12
C PHE A 305 7.41 -1.17 -20.63
N LYS A 306 6.73 -0.64 -21.65
CA LYS A 306 5.53 -1.23 -22.24
C LYS A 306 5.78 -2.58 -22.90
N ALA A 307 7.00 -2.83 -23.35
CA ALA A 307 7.40 -4.10 -23.94
C ALA A 307 7.52 -5.24 -22.91
N ILE A 308 7.56 -4.90 -21.61
CA ILE A 308 7.51 -5.87 -20.50
C ILE A 308 6.05 -6.16 -20.17
N GLY A 309 5.68 -7.42 -20.06
CA GLY A 309 4.33 -7.82 -19.69
C GLY A 309 3.40 -8.05 -20.89
N THR A 310 2.14 -7.68 -20.74
CA THR A 310 1.10 -7.87 -21.75
C THR A 310 0.62 -6.53 -22.33
N GLY A 311 -0.27 -6.58 -23.33
CA GLY A 311 -0.84 -5.36 -23.92
C GLY A 311 -1.69 -4.51 -22.96
N GLN A 312 -2.24 -5.11 -21.89
CA GLN A 312 -3.08 -4.43 -20.90
C GLN A 312 -2.40 -4.27 -19.53
N SER A 313 -1.54 -5.22 -19.18
CA SER A 313 -0.77 -5.21 -17.93
C SER A 313 0.71 -5.09 -18.26
N THR A 314 1.26 -3.88 -18.16
CA THR A 314 2.62 -3.55 -18.60
C THR A 314 3.61 -3.43 -17.44
N GLY A 315 4.87 -3.72 -17.68
CA GLY A 315 5.97 -3.58 -16.73
C GLY A 315 6.10 -4.75 -15.74
N PRO A 316 7.00 -4.61 -14.77
CA PRO A 316 7.15 -5.56 -13.66
C PRO A 316 6.04 -5.38 -12.62
N LYS A 317 5.86 -6.42 -11.80
CA LYS A 317 4.94 -6.43 -10.67
C LYS A 317 5.58 -7.14 -9.48
N LEU A 318 5.36 -6.58 -8.30
CA LEU A 318 5.76 -7.19 -7.04
C LEU A 318 4.64 -8.10 -6.51
N PHE A 319 4.98 -9.33 -6.16
CA PHE A 319 4.08 -10.32 -5.60
C PHE A 319 4.48 -10.65 -4.17
N CYS A 320 3.49 -10.68 -3.26
CA CYS A 320 3.66 -11.08 -1.87
C CYS A 320 3.31 -12.56 -1.73
N VAL A 321 4.30 -13.43 -1.65
CA VAL A 321 4.07 -14.88 -1.48
C VAL A 321 4.22 -15.26 -0.02
N SER A 322 3.21 -15.92 0.54
CA SER A 322 3.18 -16.35 1.94
C SER A 322 2.36 -17.64 2.13
N GLY A 323 2.26 -18.11 3.37
CA GLY A 323 1.60 -19.36 3.71
C GLY A 323 2.53 -20.57 3.62
N ASN A 324 2.03 -21.69 3.11
CA ASN A 324 2.73 -22.97 3.06
C ASN A 324 3.68 -23.04 1.85
N VAL A 325 4.76 -22.28 1.90
CA VAL A 325 5.85 -22.25 0.91
C VAL A 325 7.21 -22.29 1.61
N GLU A 326 8.24 -22.78 0.94
CA GLU A 326 9.60 -22.86 1.50
C GLU A 326 10.27 -21.48 1.64
N ARG A 327 10.04 -20.61 0.67
CA ARG A 327 10.67 -19.29 0.58
C ARG A 327 9.61 -18.18 0.49
N PRO A 328 8.92 -17.85 1.61
CA PRO A 328 8.00 -16.72 1.62
C PRO A 328 8.75 -15.40 1.42
N GLY A 329 8.13 -14.44 0.73
CA GLY A 329 8.77 -13.15 0.47
C GLY A 329 8.16 -12.40 -0.69
N ILE A 330 8.86 -11.33 -1.10
CA ILE A 330 8.49 -10.53 -2.26
C ILE A 330 9.25 -11.04 -3.49
N TYR A 331 8.49 -11.24 -4.55
CA TYR A 331 8.98 -11.64 -5.86
C TYR A 331 8.65 -10.58 -6.90
N GLU A 332 9.62 -10.25 -7.74
CA GLU A 332 9.42 -9.40 -8.91
C GLU A 332 9.36 -10.27 -10.15
N LEU A 333 8.25 -10.20 -10.88
CA LEU A 333 8.06 -10.86 -12.17
C LEU A 333 7.47 -9.88 -13.18
N PRO A 334 7.72 -10.07 -14.48
CA PRO A 334 6.97 -9.37 -15.51
C PRO A 334 5.50 -9.79 -15.44
N PHE A 335 4.60 -8.90 -15.76
CA PHE A 335 3.21 -9.30 -15.99
C PHE A 335 3.14 -10.36 -17.08
N GLY A 336 2.23 -11.32 -16.94
CA GLY A 336 2.08 -12.45 -17.85
C GLY A 336 2.76 -13.73 -17.39
N ALA A 337 3.66 -13.66 -16.40
CA ALA A 337 4.10 -14.85 -15.70
C ALA A 337 2.88 -15.57 -15.08
N THR A 338 2.90 -16.90 -15.06
CA THR A 338 1.82 -17.70 -14.50
C THR A 338 1.91 -17.82 -12.99
N LEU A 339 0.82 -18.20 -12.35
CA LEU A 339 0.80 -18.52 -10.93
C LEU A 339 1.78 -19.66 -10.60
N GLY A 340 1.86 -20.69 -11.47
CA GLY A 340 2.79 -21.82 -11.33
C GLY A 340 4.24 -21.34 -11.34
N GLU A 341 4.65 -20.52 -12.31
CA GLU A 341 6.02 -19.98 -12.37
C GLU A 341 6.39 -19.19 -11.10
N LEU A 342 5.47 -18.41 -10.53
CA LEU A 342 5.72 -17.73 -9.26
C LEU A 342 5.87 -18.73 -8.10
N LEU A 343 5.01 -19.75 -8.04
CA LEU A 343 5.07 -20.75 -6.97
C LEU A 343 6.32 -21.62 -7.06
N ASP A 344 6.79 -21.96 -8.27
CA ASP A 344 8.05 -22.70 -8.47
C ASP A 344 9.25 -21.94 -7.87
N LEU A 345 9.25 -20.61 -7.97
CA LEU A 345 10.26 -19.77 -7.30
C LEU A 345 10.14 -19.81 -5.78
N ALA A 346 8.94 -19.94 -5.24
CA ALA A 346 8.70 -19.93 -3.80
C ALA A 346 8.85 -21.29 -3.12
N GLY A 347 8.81 -22.39 -3.87
CA GLY A 347 8.82 -23.76 -3.34
C GLY A 347 7.53 -24.07 -2.59
N PRO A 348 6.43 -24.37 -3.30
CA PRO A 348 5.13 -24.61 -2.68
C PRO A 348 5.09 -25.95 -1.96
N SER A 349 4.23 -26.08 -0.93
CA SER A 349 3.90 -27.35 -0.30
C SER A 349 3.44 -28.37 -1.36
N PRO A 350 3.82 -29.65 -1.25
CA PRO A 350 3.37 -30.68 -2.18
C PRO A 350 1.87 -30.98 -2.09
N THR A 351 1.21 -30.56 -1.01
CA THR A 351 -0.21 -30.81 -0.72
C THR A 351 -1.03 -29.52 -0.72
N ILE A 352 -0.87 -28.67 -1.76
CA ILE A 352 -1.66 -27.43 -1.88
C ILE A 352 -3.16 -27.79 -1.87
N ARG A 353 -3.91 -27.15 -0.98
CA ARG A 353 -5.38 -27.22 -0.90
C ARG A 353 -6.07 -26.07 -1.61
N ALA A 354 -5.54 -24.86 -1.46
CA ALA A 354 -6.12 -23.64 -1.99
C ALA A 354 -5.06 -22.53 -2.08
N ILE A 355 -5.27 -21.57 -2.98
CA ILE A 355 -4.44 -20.39 -3.08
C ILE A 355 -5.36 -19.16 -3.07
N LEU A 356 -5.13 -18.21 -2.16
CA LEU A 356 -5.84 -16.93 -2.13
C LEU A 356 -5.05 -15.92 -2.93
N LEU A 357 -5.66 -15.39 -4.00
CA LEU A 357 -5.10 -14.32 -4.82
C LEU A 357 -5.73 -12.98 -4.48
N GLY A 358 -4.91 -11.93 -4.40
CA GLY A 358 -5.38 -10.56 -4.22
C GLY A 358 -5.68 -10.15 -2.78
N GLY A 359 -5.28 -10.94 -1.79
CA GLY A 359 -5.50 -10.67 -0.36
C GLY A 359 -6.91 -11.01 0.13
N ALA A 360 -7.29 -10.49 1.30
CA ALA A 360 -8.60 -10.76 1.90
C ALA A 360 -9.77 -10.31 1.01
N ALA A 361 -9.58 -9.23 0.23
CA ALA A 361 -10.52 -8.72 -0.76
C ALA A 361 -10.55 -9.53 -2.07
N GLY A 362 -9.65 -10.50 -2.21
CA GLY A 362 -9.46 -11.33 -3.40
C GLY A 362 -10.35 -12.57 -3.45
N GLY A 363 -9.84 -13.62 -4.10
CA GLY A 363 -10.59 -14.87 -4.25
C GLY A 363 -9.68 -16.10 -4.28
N PHE A 364 -10.25 -17.23 -3.86
CA PHE A 364 -9.54 -18.52 -3.92
C PHE A 364 -9.54 -19.10 -5.32
N VAL A 365 -8.40 -19.73 -5.65
CA VAL A 365 -8.22 -20.59 -6.82
C VAL A 365 -7.82 -21.99 -6.38
N ARG A 366 -8.05 -22.96 -7.27
CA ARG A 366 -7.76 -24.38 -7.00
C ARG A 366 -6.30 -24.70 -7.33
N PRO A 367 -5.76 -25.81 -6.76
CA PRO A 367 -4.40 -26.26 -7.06
C PRO A 367 -4.14 -26.66 -8.52
N ASP A 368 -5.20 -26.94 -9.29
CA ASP A 368 -5.12 -27.28 -10.71
C ASP A 368 -5.22 -26.05 -11.66
N GLU A 369 -5.27 -24.84 -11.12
CA GLU A 369 -5.39 -23.57 -11.87
C GLU A 369 -4.08 -22.76 -11.86
N LEU A 370 -2.94 -23.45 -11.93
CA LEU A 370 -1.62 -22.82 -11.86
C LEU A 370 -1.19 -22.12 -13.16
N ASP A 371 -1.89 -22.35 -14.25
CA ASP A 371 -1.68 -21.70 -15.55
C ASP A 371 -2.30 -20.29 -15.65
N ILE A 372 -2.98 -19.80 -14.61
CA ILE A 372 -3.55 -18.46 -14.57
C ILE A 372 -2.44 -17.42 -14.76
N PRO A 373 -2.51 -16.57 -15.83
CA PRO A 373 -1.58 -15.48 -15.99
C PRO A 373 -1.79 -14.44 -14.89
N LEU A 374 -0.72 -14.08 -14.21
CA LEU A 374 -0.74 -13.06 -13.16
C LEU A 374 -0.78 -11.65 -13.78
N THR A 375 -1.93 -11.34 -14.39
CA THR A 375 -2.28 -10.05 -14.99
C THR A 375 -3.65 -9.61 -14.49
N PHE A 376 -4.00 -8.33 -14.66
CA PHE A 376 -5.33 -7.84 -14.27
C PHE A 376 -6.45 -8.49 -15.13
N GLU A 377 -6.20 -8.66 -16.42
CA GLU A 377 -7.12 -9.32 -17.33
C GLU A 377 -7.17 -10.85 -17.14
N GLY A 378 -6.03 -11.50 -16.91
CA GLY A 378 -5.94 -12.95 -16.72
C GLY A 378 -6.64 -13.42 -15.45
N THR A 379 -6.37 -12.77 -14.32
CA THR A 379 -7.04 -13.10 -13.06
C THR A 379 -8.54 -12.82 -13.11
N ARG A 380 -8.97 -11.74 -13.81
CA ARG A 380 -10.40 -11.47 -14.03
C ARG A 380 -11.06 -12.54 -14.89
N ALA A 381 -10.42 -12.99 -15.96
CA ALA A 381 -10.90 -14.08 -16.80
C ALA A 381 -11.04 -15.40 -16.02
N ALA A 382 -10.16 -15.62 -15.05
CA ALA A 382 -10.21 -16.76 -14.13
C ALA A 382 -11.23 -16.58 -12.96
N GLY A 383 -12.03 -15.49 -12.95
CA GLY A 383 -13.03 -15.24 -11.92
C GLY A 383 -12.45 -14.88 -10.55
N THR A 384 -11.26 -14.29 -10.53
CA THR A 384 -10.59 -13.79 -9.33
C THR A 384 -10.03 -12.38 -9.58
N THR A 385 -9.22 -11.86 -8.70
CA THR A 385 -8.56 -10.57 -8.85
C THR A 385 -7.09 -10.65 -8.45
N LEU A 386 -6.25 -9.88 -9.15
CA LEU A 386 -4.84 -9.74 -8.78
C LEU A 386 -4.67 -8.93 -7.50
N GLY A 387 -5.57 -7.96 -7.26
CA GLY A 387 -5.48 -7.05 -6.13
C GLY A 387 -4.13 -6.32 -6.06
N SER A 388 -3.54 -6.31 -4.87
CA SER A 388 -2.20 -5.74 -4.64
C SER A 388 -1.05 -6.70 -5.01
N GLY A 389 -1.35 -7.96 -5.39
CA GLY A 389 -0.35 -8.98 -5.73
C GLY A 389 -0.09 -10.00 -4.61
N VAL A 390 -1.04 -10.19 -3.70
CA VAL A 390 -0.95 -11.24 -2.67
C VAL A 390 -1.17 -12.61 -3.28
N VAL A 391 -0.34 -13.57 -2.88
CA VAL A 391 -0.47 -15.00 -3.16
C VAL A 391 -0.25 -15.74 -1.84
N LEU A 392 -1.34 -16.19 -1.22
CA LEU A 392 -1.31 -16.95 0.02
C LEU A 392 -1.60 -18.42 -0.27
N VAL A 393 -0.62 -19.27 -0.05
CA VAL A 393 -0.72 -20.73 -0.29
C VAL A 393 -1.17 -21.42 0.99
N LEU A 394 -2.21 -22.24 0.89
CA LEU A 394 -2.75 -23.06 1.96
C LEU A 394 -2.65 -24.53 1.57
N ASP A 395 -2.07 -25.35 2.43
CA ASP A 395 -2.01 -26.79 2.26
C ASP A 395 -3.13 -27.53 3.02
N ASP A 396 -3.08 -28.86 3.02
CA ASP A 396 -4.08 -29.73 3.65
C ASP A 396 -4.09 -29.69 5.19
N THR A 397 -3.09 -29.07 5.81
CA THR A 397 -3.04 -28.87 7.28
C THR A 397 -3.94 -27.71 7.73
N VAL A 398 -4.38 -26.84 6.79
CA VAL A 398 -5.14 -25.64 7.09
C VAL A 398 -6.65 -25.90 7.07
N GLU A 399 -7.33 -25.55 8.14
CA GLU A 399 -8.80 -25.59 8.24
C GLU A 399 -9.43 -24.37 7.53
N LEU A 400 -9.86 -24.56 6.28
CA LEU A 400 -10.40 -23.49 5.44
C LEU A 400 -11.55 -22.71 6.10
N PRO A 401 -12.55 -23.33 6.79
CA PRO A 401 -13.60 -22.59 7.49
C PRO A 401 -13.09 -21.58 8.52
N ARG A 402 -12.00 -21.87 9.22
CA ARG A 402 -11.39 -20.94 10.17
C ARG A 402 -10.69 -19.77 9.49
N ILE A 403 -10.07 -20.00 8.34
CA ILE A 403 -9.51 -18.91 7.54
C ILE A 403 -10.61 -17.96 7.03
N LEU A 404 -11.74 -18.52 6.58
CA LEU A 404 -12.87 -17.71 6.13
C LEU A 404 -13.46 -16.87 7.28
N LEU A 405 -13.54 -17.43 8.48
CA LEU A 405 -13.96 -16.71 9.68
C LEU A 405 -13.00 -15.56 10.00
N ARG A 406 -11.67 -15.80 9.95
CA ARG A 406 -10.66 -14.74 10.17
C ARG A 406 -10.75 -13.61 9.14
N ILE A 407 -11.07 -13.94 7.87
CA ILE A 407 -11.30 -12.94 6.83
C ILE A 407 -12.56 -12.11 7.15
N ALA A 408 -13.63 -12.75 7.60
CA ALA A 408 -14.86 -12.05 7.97
C ALA A 408 -14.66 -11.13 9.20
N GLU A 409 -13.97 -11.62 10.24
CA GLU A 409 -13.57 -10.83 11.42
C GLU A 409 -12.79 -9.58 11.00
N PHE A 410 -11.80 -9.74 10.09
CA PHE A 410 -11.03 -8.62 9.56
C PHE A 410 -11.93 -7.55 8.93
N PHE A 411 -12.84 -7.92 8.03
CA PHE A 411 -13.73 -6.95 7.39
C PHE A 411 -14.71 -6.30 8.34
N ARG A 412 -15.19 -7.02 9.37
CA ARG A 412 -16.01 -6.44 10.42
C ARG A 412 -15.23 -5.40 11.23
N ASP A 413 -14.01 -5.73 11.68
CA ASP A 413 -13.18 -4.86 12.51
C ASP A 413 -12.73 -3.60 11.75
N GLU A 414 -12.46 -3.72 10.45
CA GLU A 414 -12.00 -2.64 9.61
C GLU A 414 -13.10 -1.80 8.96
N SER A 415 -14.37 -2.17 9.15
CA SER A 415 -15.49 -1.37 8.66
C SER A 415 -15.56 -0.02 9.38
N CYS A 416 -15.52 1.09 8.63
CA CYS A 416 -15.68 2.43 9.21
C CYS A 416 -17.09 2.68 9.75
N GLY A 417 -18.07 1.85 9.38
CA GLY A 417 -19.46 1.94 9.83
C GLY A 417 -20.29 3.04 9.14
N GLN A 418 -19.79 3.73 8.15
CA GLN A 418 -20.47 4.83 7.48
C GLN A 418 -21.73 4.35 6.73
N CYS A 419 -21.61 3.36 5.84
CA CYS A 419 -22.74 2.86 5.07
C CYS A 419 -23.36 1.60 5.68
N VAL A 420 -24.70 1.52 5.65
CA VAL A 420 -25.47 0.44 6.26
C VAL A 420 -25.12 -0.94 5.69
N PRO A 421 -25.00 -1.14 4.36
CA PRO A 421 -24.71 -2.45 3.80
C PRO A 421 -23.43 -3.06 4.35
N CYS A 422 -22.34 -2.31 4.43
CA CYS A 422 -21.07 -2.74 4.99
C CYS A 422 -21.17 -2.92 6.53
N ARG A 423 -21.64 -1.90 7.26
CA ARG A 423 -21.70 -1.92 8.73
C ARG A 423 -22.49 -3.09 9.29
N VAL A 424 -23.64 -3.41 8.67
CA VAL A 424 -24.50 -4.52 9.09
C VAL A 424 -24.07 -5.83 8.43
N GLY A 425 -23.71 -5.77 7.15
CA GLY A 425 -23.39 -6.95 6.36
C GLY A 425 -22.16 -7.70 6.85
N THR A 426 -21.08 -6.99 7.20
CA THR A 426 -19.86 -7.63 7.72
C THR A 426 -20.12 -8.36 9.05
N VAL A 427 -20.92 -7.78 9.94
CA VAL A 427 -21.35 -8.44 11.20
C VAL A 427 -22.19 -9.68 10.92
N ARG A 428 -23.18 -9.58 10.01
CA ARG A 428 -24.04 -10.73 9.65
C ARG A 428 -23.26 -11.84 8.97
N GLN A 429 -22.27 -11.48 8.15
CA GLN A 429 -21.36 -12.42 7.50
C GLN A 429 -20.57 -13.22 8.55
N GLU A 430 -19.94 -12.54 9.51
CA GLU A 430 -19.20 -13.17 10.58
C GLU A 430 -20.10 -14.07 11.45
N GLU A 431 -21.26 -13.58 11.90
CA GLU A 431 -22.21 -14.37 12.69
C GLU A 431 -22.65 -15.65 11.97
N ALA A 432 -22.92 -15.58 10.66
CA ALA A 432 -23.30 -16.74 9.87
C ALA A 432 -22.14 -17.76 9.78
N LEU A 433 -20.91 -17.30 9.55
CA LEU A 433 -19.73 -18.16 9.52
C LEU A 433 -19.44 -18.81 10.88
N HIS A 434 -19.62 -18.09 11.99
CA HIS A 434 -19.53 -18.67 13.33
C HIS A 434 -20.51 -19.82 13.54
N ARG A 435 -21.74 -19.72 13.01
CA ARG A 435 -22.74 -20.80 13.15
C ARG A 435 -22.39 -22.04 12.34
N ILE A 436 -21.64 -21.90 11.23
CA ILE A 436 -21.36 -23.02 10.31
C ILE A 436 -19.89 -23.46 10.30
N VAL A 437 -19.02 -22.87 11.12
CA VAL A 437 -17.57 -23.17 11.09
C VAL A 437 -17.26 -24.68 11.22
N ASP A 438 -18.07 -25.39 12.03
CA ASP A 438 -17.95 -26.84 12.26
C ASP A 438 -19.15 -27.63 11.63
N ARG A 439 -19.84 -27.06 10.62
CA ARG A 439 -21.00 -27.67 9.96
C ARG A 439 -20.79 -27.83 8.47
N THR A 440 -21.44 -28.84 7.89
CA THR A 440 -21.39 -29.13 6.45
C THR A 440 -22.75 -29.53 5.90
N GLY A 441 -22.90 -29.54 4.59
CA GLY A 441 -24.08 -30.00 3.88
C GLY A 441 -25.38 -29.29 4.30
N ALA A 442 -26.43 -30.05 4.55
CA ALA A 442 -27.75 -29.52 4.90
C ALA A 442 -27.74 -28.64 6.16
N ALA A 443 -26.83 -28.90 7.11
CA ALA A 443 -26.73 -28.13 8.35
C ALA A 443 -26.13 -26.72 8.14
N ALA A 444 -25.45 -26.47 7.02
CA ALA A 444 -24.89 -25.16 6.67
C ALA A 444 -25.75 -24.41 5.60
N ALA A 445 -26.64 -25.10 4.90
CA ALA A 445 -27.31 -24.60 3.71
C ALA A 445 -28.09 -23.27 3.93
N GLY A 446 -28.78 -23.13 5.05
CA GLY A 446 -29.53 -21.91 5.38
C GLY A 446 -28.63 -20.69 5.60
N ASP A 447 -27.50 -20.86 6.30
CA ASP A 447 -26.54 -19.78 6.51
C ASP A 447 -25.77 -19.45 5.24
N ILE A 448 -25.47 -20.41 4.37
CA ILE A 448 -24.88 -20.18 3.04
C ILE A 448 -25.81 -19.34 2.16
N ALA A 449 -27.12 -19.60 2.18
CA ALA A 449 -28.11 -18.80 1.46
C ALA A 449 -28.11 -17.35 1.99
N LEU A 450 -28.15 -17.16 3.31
CA LEU A 450 -28.06 -15.84 3.96
C LEU A 450 -26.76 -15.12 3.59
N LEU A 451 -25.62 -15.80 3.60
CA LEU A 451 -24.31 -15.25 3.23
C LEU A 451 -24.31 -14.68 1.80
N ARG A 452 -24.96 -15.37 0.84
CA ARG A 452 -25.09 -14.90 -0.55
C ARG A 452 -25.93 -13.63 -0.65
N GLU A 453 -27.06 -13.57 0.03
CA GLU A 453 -27.94 -12.38 0.04
C GLU A 453 -27.22 -11.17 0.68
N VAL A 454 -26.60 -11.36 1.82
CA VAL A 454 -25.85 -10.31 2.52
C VAL A 454 -24.63 -9.86 1.70
N GLY A 455 -23.88 -10.82 1.13
CA GLY A 455 -22.73 -10.55 0.28
C GLY A 455 -23.10 -9.73 -0.94
N GLN A 456 -24.19 -10.10 -1.63
CA GLN A 456 -24.69 -9.35 -2.78
C GLN A 456 -25.12 -7.93 -2.40
N ALA A 457 -25.84 -7.76 -1.29
CA ALA A 457 -26.24 -6.44 -0.81
C ALA A 457 -25.04 -5.55 -0.47
N MET A 458 -23.99 -6.11 0.17
CA MET A 458 -22.74 -5.39 0.42
C MET A 458 -22.05 -4.97 -0.88
N LYS A 459 -21.96 -5.86 -1.85
CA LYS A 459 -21.31 -5.61 -3.14
C LYS A 459 -22.01 -4.49 -3.93
N ASP A 460 -23.34 -4.49 -3.95
CA ASP A 460 -24.12 -3.57 -4.77
C ASP A 460 -24.30 -2.18 -4.14
N ALA A 461 -24.31 -2.08 -2.81
CA ALA A 461 -24.73 -0.87 -2.12
C ALA A 461 -23.70 -0.26 -1.13
N SER A 462 -22.51 -0.85 -0.99
CA SER A 462 -21.44 -0.22 -0.21
C SER A 462 -20.78 0.89 -0.99
N ILE A 463 -20.39 1.97 -0.32
CA ILE A 463 -19.82 3.16 -0.98
C ILE A 463 -18.34 3.02 -1.36
N CYS A 464 -17.62 2.04 -0.79
CA CYS A 464 -16.20 1.82 -1.07
C CYS A 464 -15.86 0.34 -1.24
N GLY A 465 -14.63 0.09 -1.71
CA GLY A 465 -14.11 -1.24 -1.99
C GLY A 465 -14.16 -2.20 -0.79
N LEU A 466 -13.99 -1.72 0.46
CA LEU A 466 -14.02 -2.59 1.62
C LEU A 466 -15.32 -3.41 1.68
N GLY A 467 -16.48 -2.76 1.69
CA GLY A 467 -17.76 -3.48 1.73
C GLY A 467 -18.09 -4.21 0.44
N GLN A 468 -17.68 -3.66 -0.71
CA GLN A 468 -17.92 -4.27 -2.02
C GLN A 468 -17.16 -5.60 -2.22
N THR A 469 -16.04 -5.81 -1.53
CA THR A 469 -15.19 -6.99 -1.70
C THR A 469 -15.16 -7.94 -0.50
N ALA A 470 -15.77 -7.58 0.62
CA ALA A 470 -15.76 -8.37 1.86
C ALA A 470 -16.30 -9.81 1.69
N TRP A 471 -17.12 -10.04 0.68
CA TRP A 471 -17.71 -11.34 0.37
C TRP A 471 -16.86 -12.22 -0.57
N ASN A 472 -15.94 -11.64 -1.37
CA ASN A 472 -15.29 -12.31 -2.50
C ASN A 472 -14.54 -13.61 -2.11
N ALA A 473 -13.71 -13.57 -1.06
CA ALA A 473 -12.95 -14.74 -0.63
C ALA A 473 -13.89 -15.86 -0.15
N ILE A 474 -14.95 -15.52 0.58
CA ILE A 474 -15.91 -16.49 1.11
C ILE A 474 -16.73 -17.09 -0.04
N GLU A 475 -17.23 -16.28 -0.98
CA GLU A 475 -17.96 -16.72 -2.17
C GLU A 475 -17.11 -17.73 -2.96
N SER A 476 -15.87 -17.35 -3.27
CA SER A 476 -14.97 -18.21 -4.05
C SER A 476 -14.62 -19.52 -3.34
N ALA A 477 -14.48 -19.52 -2.01
CA ALA A 477 -14.25 -20.74 -1.24
C ALA A 477 -15.46 -21.68 -1.29
N ILE A 478 -16.68 -21.16 -1.17
CA ILE A 478 -17.90 -21.94 -1.27
C ILE A 478 -18.08 -22.51 -2.68
N ASP A 479 -17.91 -21.69 -3.70
CA ASP A 479 -18.22 -22.06 -5.08
C ASP A 479 -17.14 -22.91 -5.74
N ARG A 480 -15.87 -22.56 -5.56
CA ARG A 480 -14.73 -23.20 -6.23
C ARG A 480 -14.10 -24.33 -5.44
N LEU A 481 -14.01 -24.19 -4.10
CA LEU A 481 -13.36 -25.17 -3.23
C LEU A 481 -14.36 -26.10 -2.54
N GLY A 482 -15.65 -25.82 -2.64
CA GLY A 482 -16.68 -26.60 -1.99
C GLY A 482 -16.67 -26.47 -0.45
N ALA A 483 -16.25 -25.32 0.08
CA ALA A 483 -16.30 -25.06 1.50
C ALA A 483 -17.71 -25.31 2.05
N TYR A 484 -17.81 -26.01 3.18
CA TYR A 484 -19.07 -26.39 3.85
C TYR A 484 -19.96 -27.44 3.11
N LYS A 485 -19.45 -28.10 2.02
CA LYS A 485 -20.14 -29.22 1.36
C LYS A 485 -20.01 -30.51 2.13
#